data_d7616d6130ddd6f996b53a0fd065856e
#
_entry.id   d7616d6130ddd6f996b53a0fd065856e
#
_cell.length_a   1.000
_cell.length_b   1.000
_cell.length_c   1.000
_cell.angle_alpha   90.00
_cell.angle_beta   90.00
_cell.angle_gamma   90.00
#
_symmetry.space_group_name_H-M   'P 1'
#
loop_
_entity.id
_entity.type
_entity.pdbx_description
1 polymer ?
#
loop_
_entity_poly.entity_id
_entity_poly.type
_entity_poly.pdbx_seq_one_letter_code
_entity_poly.pdbx_strand_id
1 'polypeptide(L)'
;MGKRFFLFITTISTLLFSCSTPTKNPDLLKMALSSNNSKIRNVMDSLGQYELQIRYTQIERVRDSIIFRDHNFQVNDSNYFYPASTVKILTAILALEKLNEMDSLDLYTQFYVEGDSLETTFANEISKIFAISDNEANNRLFEFLGQDRINQRLKDKGIAPVRISHRLSTENAYEVTTRPLIIYLNDTTINWSKPSINTPAVPLALNGIKKGTAYYEENALVKEAFNFSL
;
A
#
# COMPACT_ATOMS: atom_id res chain seq x y z
N MET A 1 71.10 5.89 61.70
CA MET A 1 70.35 4.91 60.87
C MET A 1 68.95 5.36 60.77
N GLY A 2 68.58 6.06 59.69
CA GLY A 2 67.27 6.59 59.45
C GLY A 2 66.51 5.79 58.38
N LYS A 3 65.38 5.22 58.77
CA LYS A 3 64.52 4.51 57.87
C LYS A 3 63.58 5.56 57.22
N ARG A 4 63.70 5.77 55.88
CA ARG A 4 62.81 6.56 55.08
C ARG A 4 61.56 5.72 54.74
N PHE A 5 60.40 6.18 55.19
CA PHE A 5 59.11 5.59 54.92
C PHE A 5 58.62 6.22 53.59
N PHE A 6 58.48 5.42 52.55
CA PHE A 6 57.95 5.87 51.26
C PHE A 6 56.45 5.61 51.30
N LEU A 7 55.65 6.69 51.29
CA LEU A 7 54.21 6.63 51.25
C LEU A 7 53.77 6.59 49.76
N PHE A 8 53.29 5.45 49.30
CA PHE A 8 52.73 5.30 47.95
C PHE A 8 51.27 5.76 48.00
N ILE A 9 50.97 6.93 47.44
CA ILE A 9 49.61 7.41 47.22
C ILE A 9 49.15 6.85 45.88
N THR A 10 48.35 5.80 45.90
CA THR A 10 47.62 5.27 44.73
C THR A 10 46.38 6.09 44.52
N THR A 11 46.40 7.02 43.58
CA THR A 11 45.23 7.74 43.06
C THR A 11 44.38 6.77 42.24
N ILE A 12 43.29 6.27 42.81
CA ILE A 12 42.24 5.54 42.06
C ILE A 12 41.46 6.57 41.25
N SER A 13 41.74 6.65 39.96
CA SER A 13 40.92 7.40 38.99
C SER A 13 39.67 6.59 38.69
N THR A 14 38.57 6.91 39.32
CA THR A 14 37.23 6.40 38.99
C THR A 14 36.78 7.04 37.70
N LEU A 15 36.96 6.32 36.59
CA LEU A 15 36.33 6.62 35.32
C LEU A 15 34.82 6.39 35.49
N LEU A 16 34.08 7.47 35.73
CA LEU A 16 32.63 7.49 35.63
C LEU A 16 32.24 7.30 34.15
N PHE A 17 32.04 6.06 33.74
CA PHE A 17 31.32 5.75 32.51
C PHE A 17 29.91 6.24 32.73
N SER A 18 29.62 7.47 32.29
CA SER A 18 28.24 7.94 32.07
C SER A 18 27.65 7.13 30.95
N CYS A 19 27.03 5.99 31.29
CA CYS A 19 26.08 5.34 30.39
C CYS A 19 24.92 6.32 30.17
N SER A 20 24.98 7.12 29.11
CA SER A 20 23.79 7.76 28.58
C SER A 20 22.87 6.64 28.09
N THR A 21 21.86 6.30 28.90
CA THR A 21 20.75 5.47 28.43
C THR A 21 20.21 6.12 27.16
N PRO A 22 20.17 5.41 26.02
CA PRO A 22 19.58 5.98 24.83
C PRO A 22 18.16 6.37 25.19
N THR A 23 17.83 7.64 25.06
CA THR A 23 16.48 8.13 25.25
C THR A 23 15.60 7.35 24.26
N LYS A 24 14.84 6.40 24.81
CA LYS A 24 13.92 5.58 24.01
C LYS A 24 12.94 6.54 23.39
N ASN A 25 13.04 6.74 22.08
CA ASN A 25 12.07 7.61 21.37
C ASN A 25 10.67 7.15 21.75
N PRO A 26 9.80 8.08 22.15
CA PRO A 26 8.46 7.71 22.59
C PRO A 26 7.71 7.03 21.45
N ASP A 27 6.94 6.02 21.78
CA ASP A 27 6.03 5.38 20.84
C ASP A 27 4.83 6.32 20.61
N LEU A 28 4.92 7.12 19.54
CA LEU A 28 3.93 8.13 19.21
C LEU A 28 2.56 7.51 18.94
N LEU A 29 2.50 6.32 18.33
CA LEU A 29 1.25 5.62 18.09
C LEU A 29 0.61 5.22 19.42
N LYS A 30 1.36 4.61 20.32
CA LYS A 30 0.87 4.21 21.65
C LYS A 30 0.37 5.42 22.44
N MET A 31 1.08 6.54 22.38
CA MET A 31 0.65 7.79 23.02
C MET A 31 -0.67 8.30 22.45
N ALA A 32 -0.82 8.31 21.12
CA ALA A 32 -2.05 8.72 20.46
C ALA A 32 -3.24 7.82 20.84
N LEU A 33 -3.04 6.48 20.82
CA LEU A 33 -4.09 5.52 21.15
C LEU A 33 -4.50 5.53 22.64
N SER A 34 -3.60 5.96 23.53
CA SER A 34 -3.88 6.11 24.97
C SER A 34 -4.44 7.49 25.34
N SER A 35 -4.70 8.36 24.37
CA SER A 35 -5.21 9.70 24.62
C SER A 35 -6.64 9.70 25.19
N ASN A 36 -7.01 10.78 25.86
CA ASN A 36 -8.37 10.98 26.39
C ASN A 36 -9.38 11.49 25.33
N ASN A 37 -9.00 11.52 24.05
CA ASN A 37 -9.91 11.90 22.98
C ASN A 37 -11.08 10.88 22.90
N SER A 38 -12.31 11.37 23.01
CA SER A 38 -13.49 10.49 23.07
C SER A 38 -13.67 9.61 21.83
N LYS A 39 -13.32 10.12 20.64
CA LYS A 39 -13.42 9.35 19.39
C LYS A 39 -12.41 8.20 19.37
N ILE A 40 -11.19 8.43 19.85
CA ILE A 40 -10.16 7.38 19.95
C ILE A 40 -10.60 6.37 21.01
N ARG A 41 -11.05 6.82 22.17
CA ARG A 41 -11.52 5.91 23.24
C ARG A 41 -12.67 5.02 22.79
N ASN A 42 -13.67 5.57 22.10
CA ASN A 42 -14.77 4.77 21.58
C ASN A 42 -14.32 3.59 20.73
N VAL A 43 -13.29 3.77 19.89
CA VAL A 43 -12.72 2.69 19.10
C VAL A 43 -11.90 1.75 19.96
N MET A 44 -11.02 2.27 20.81
CA MET A 44 -10.12 1.48 21.65
C MET A 44 -10.85 0.65 22.70
N ASP A 45 -11.95 1.16 23.25
CA ASP A 45 -12.79 0.44 24.23
C ASP A 45 -13.67 -0.64 23.56
N SER A 46 -13.75 -0.64 22.22
CA SER A 46 -14.59 -1.56 21.43
C SER A 46 -13.79 -2.35 20.40
N LEU A 47 -12.51 -2.62 20.62
CA LEU A 47 -11.62 -3.30 19.68
C LEU A 47 -12.15 -4.65 19.17
N GLY A 48 -12.92 -5.37 19.99
CA GLY A 48 -13.55 -6.64 19.56
C GLY A 48 -14.61 -6.48 18.47
N GLN A 49 -15.09 -5.26 18.22
CA GLN A 49 -16.04 -4.94 17.15
C GLN A 49 -15.35 -4.50 15.85
N TYR A 50 -14.07 -4.12 15.92
CA TYR A 50 -13.29 -3.58 14.83
C TYR A 50 -12.07 -4.45 14.57
N GLU A 51 -11.84 -4.83 13.33
CA GLU A 51 -10.57 -5.45 12.93
C GLU A 51 -9.49 -4.36 12.70
N LEU A 52 -9.17 -3.66 13.76
CA LEU A 52 -8.28 -2.52 13.69
C LEU A 52 -6.82 -2.94 13.60
N GLN A 53 -6.16 -2.54 12.54
CA GLN A 53 -4.72 -2.63 12.38
C GLN A 53 -4.16 -1.26 12.02
N ILE A 54 -3.12 -0.81 12.70
CA ILE A 54 -2.50 0.49 12.43
C ILE A 54 -0.99 0.32 12.29
N ARG A 55 -0.43 0.82 11.20
CA ARG A 55 1.00 1.09 11.07
C ARG A 55 1.19 2.60 10.91
N TYR A 56 1.96 3.19 11.80
CA TYR A 56 2.41 4.57 11.69
C TYR A 56 3.92 4.57 11.43
N THR A 57 4.32 5.10 10.30
CA THR A 57 5.73 5.21 9.93
C THR A 57 6.18 6.66 10.06
N GLN A 58 7.08 6.92 10.99
CA GLN A 58 7.77 8.20 11.11
C GLN A 58 8.91 8.24 10.11
N ILE A 59 8.93 9.27 9.29
CA ILE A 59 9.97 9.48 8.27
C ILE A 59 10.86 10.62 8.74
N GLU A 60 12.12 10.32 9.02
CA GLU A 60 13.13 11.28 9.44
C GLU A 60 14.20 11.44 8.36
N ARG A 61 14.59 12.66 8.09
CA ARG A 61 15.75 12.95 7.23
C ARG A 61 16.93 13.33 8.12
N VAL A 62 17.96 12.50 8.09
CA VAL A 62 19.20 12.73 8.83
C VAL A 62 20.34 12.84 7.82
N ARG A 63 20.82 14.05 7.58
CA ARG A 63 21.78 14.36 6.51
C ARG A 63 21.24 13.88 5.15
N ASP A 64 21.93 12.99 4.47
CA ASP A 64 21.55 12.45 3.16
C ASP A 64 20.76 11.14 3.23
N SER A 65 20.42 10.71 4.44
CA SER A 65 19.69 9.45 4.67
C SER A 65 18.26 9.69 5.11
N ILE A 66 17.35 8.82 4.66
CA ILE A 66 15.98 8.76 5.13
C ILE A 66 15.86 7.55 6.06
N ILE A 67 15.38 7.79 7.27
CA ILE A 67 15.17 6.76 8.30
C ILE A 67 13.68 6.57 8.48
N PHE A 68 13.22 5.34 8.38
CA PHE A 68 11.84 4.94 8.66
C PHE A 68 11.77 4.30 10.05
N ARG A 69 10.83 4.75 10.88
CA ARG A 69 10.54 4.16 12.18
C ARG A 69 9.09 3.75 12.22
N ASP A 70 8.86 2.44 12.26
CA ASP A 70 7.51 1.87 12.29
C ASP A 70 7.02 1.69 13.72
N HIS A 71 5.79 2.14 13.96
CA HIS A 71 5.01 1.89 15.16
C HIS A 71 3.76 1.10 14.74
N ASN A 72 3.58 -0.07 15.32
CA ASN A 72 2.53 -1.00 14.91
C ASN A 72 1.55 -1.25 16.05
N PHE A 73 0.28 -1.29 15.73
CA PHE A 73 -0.79 -1.75 16.61
C PHE A 73 -1.59 -2.86 15.93
N GLN A 74 -1.59 -4.05 16.50
CA GLN A 74 -2.27 -5.25 16.00
C GLN A 74 -1.98 -5.63 14.54
N VAL A 75 -0.89 -5.13 13.95
CA VAL A 75 -0.52 -5.46 12.56
C VAL A 75 -0.21 -6.94 12.45
N ASN A 76 -0.96 -7.64 11.60
CA ASN A 76 -0.81 -9.06 11.36
C ASN A 76 -1.12 -9.36 9.87
N ASP A 77 -0.11 -9.80 9.14
CA ASP A 77 -0.19 -10.11 7.71
C ASP A 77 -0.91 -11.43 7.41
N SER A 78 -1.17 -12.23 8.44
CA SER A 78 -1.99 -13.44 8.32
C SER A 78 -3.50 -13.16 8.39
N ASN A 79 -3.90 -11.93 8.76
CA ASN A 79 -5.29 -11.51 8.77
C ASN A 79 -5.65 -10.84 7.45
N TYR A 80 -6.78 -11.27 6.88
CA TYR A 80 -7.31 -10.63 5.68
C TYR A 80 -7.74 -9.19 5.97
N PHE A 81 -7.32 -8.29 5.13
CA PHE A 81 -7.77 -6.91 5.11
C PHE A 81 -8.35 -6.58 3.74
N TYR A 82 -9.61 -6.14 3.70
CA TYR A 82 -10.24 -5.70 2.46
C TYR A 82 -9.79 -4.27 2.11
N PRO A 83 -8.95 -4.09 1.10
CA PRO A 83 -8.33 -2.81 0.82
C PRO A 83 -9.24 -1.80 0.12
N ALA A 84 -10.41 -2.25 -0.40
CA ALA A 84 -11.30 -1.43 -1.21
C ALA A 84 -10.52 -0.64 -2.29
N SER A 85 -10.84 0.63 -2.47
CA SER A 85 -10.18 1.48 -3.49
C SER A 85 -8.70 1.78 -3.25
N THR A 86 -8.12 1.40 -2.11
CA THR A 86 -6.69 1.62 -1.88
C THR A 86 -5.81 0.79 -2.82
N VAL A 87 -6.32 -0.30 -3.40
CA VAL A 87 -5.61 -1.08 -4.45
C VAL A 87 -5.25 -0.23 -5.66
N LYS A 88 -6.01 0.81 -5.96
CA LYS A 88 -5.80 1.69 -7.12
C LYS A 88 -4.47 2.46 -7.02
N ILE A 89 -4.01 2.76 -5.80
CA ILE A 89 -2.69 3.36 -5.57
C ILE A 89 -1.59 2.46 -6.12
N LEU A 90 -1.69 1.17 -5.87
CA LEU A 90 -0.71 0.19 -6.35
C LEU A 90 -0.74 0.10 -7.88
N THR A 91 -1.92 0.05 -8.49
CA THR A 91 -2.09 0.06 -9.95
C THR A 91 -1.47 1.31 -10.57
N ALA A 92 -1.75 2.50 -10.02
CA ALA A 92 -1.20 3.77 -10.51
C ALA A 92 0.34 3.81 -10.40
N ILE A 93 0.91 3.41 -9.26
CA ILE A 93 2.37 3.39 -9.04
C ILE A 93 3.04 2.42 -10.02
N LEU A 94 2.49 1.21 -10.20
CA LEU A 94 3.05 0.23 -11.12
C LEU A 94 2.92 0.65 -12.59
N ALA A 95 1.88 1.42 -12.94
CA ALA A 95 1.76 2.01 -14.28
C ALA A 95 2.83 3.07 -14.52
N LEU A 96 3.10 3.95 -13.55
CA LEU A 96 4.20 4.92 -13.60
C LEU A 96 5.57 4.24 -13.74
N GLU A 97 5.79 3.18 -12.97
CA GLU A 97 7.02 2.40 -13.03
C GLU A 97 7.21 1.76 -14.40
N LYS A 98 6.16 1.13 -14.95
CA LYS A 98 6.21 0.53 -16.29
C LYS A 98 6.47 1.57 -17.37
N LEU A 99 5.84 2.75 -17.30
CA LEU A 99 6.10 3.84 -18.24
C LEU A 99 7.55 4.30 -18.17
N ASN A 100 8.13 4.39 -16.98
CA ASN A 100 9.53 4.80 -16.80
C ASN A 100 10.54 3.75 -17.34
N GLU A 101 10.10 2.52 -17.58
CA GLU A 101 10.90 1.46 -18.21
C GLU A 101 10.79 1.45 -19.75
N MET A 102 9.91 2.29 -20.33
CA MET A 102 9.58 2.29 -21.75
C MET A 102 10.01 3.60 -22.42
N ASP A 103 11.05 3.56 -23.24
CA ASP A 103 11.55 4.75 -23.93
C ASP A 103 10.55 5.38 -24.94
N SER A 104 9.57 4.60 -25.40
CA SER A 104 8.62 5.00 -26.44
C SER A 104 7.30 5.56 -25.90
N LEU A 105 7.05 5.46 -24.59
CA LEU A 105 5.81 5.91 -23.96
C LEU A 105 6.13 6.88 -22.82
N ASP A 106 5.21 7.82 -22.61
CA ASP A 106 5.25 8.73 -21.47
C ASP A 106 3.86 8.92 -20.85
N LEU A 107 3.75 9.78 -19.86
CA LEU A 107 2.51 10.12 -19.18
C LEU A 107 1.44 10.72 -20.10
N TYR A 108 1.85 11.39 -21.16
CA TYR A 108 0.96 12.13 -22.07
C TYR A 108 0.67 11.34 -23.35
N THR A 109 1.26 10.17 -23.49
CA THR A 109 0.97 9.26 -24.61
C THR A 109 -0.50 8.89 -24.58
N GLN A 110 -1.18 9.13 -25.70
CA GLN A 110 -2.59 8.83 -25.88
C GLN A 110 -2.80 7.33 -26.14
N PHE A 111 -3.86 6.82 -25.58
CA PHE A 111 -4.29 5.44 -25.82
C PHE A 111 -5.79 5.26 -25.59
N TYR A 112 -6.32 4.16 -26.07
CA TYR A 112 -7.61 3.62 -25.63
C TYR A 112 -7.53 2.10 -25.52
N VAL A 113 -8.45 1.49 -24.77
CA VAL A 113 -8.57 0.04 -24.66
C VAL A 113 -9.52 -0.44 -25.77
N GLU A 114 -9.16 -1.51 -26.47
CA GLU A 114 -9.97 -2.07 -27.56
C GLU A 114 -11.39 -2.38 -27.06
N GLY A 115 -12.38 -1.90 -27.82
CA GLY A 115 -13.80 -1.99 -27.44
C GLY A 115 -14.27 -0.86 -26.50
N ASP A 116 -13.39 0.04 -26.07
CA ASP A 116 -13.74 1.27 -25.38
C ASP A 116 -13.76 2.44 -26.38
N SER A 117 -14.64 3.41 -26.18
CA SER A 117 -14.72 4.61 -27.03
C SER A 117 -13.92 5.79 -26.49
N LEU A 118 -13.35 5.67 -25.29
CA LEU A 118 -12.64 6.76 -24.62
C LEU A 118 -11.15 6.75 -24.96
N GLU A 119 -10.72 7.75 -25.72
CA GLU A 119 -9.30 8.08 -25.85
C GLU A 119 -8.83 8.91 -24.66
N THR A 120 -7.70 8.55 -24.08
CA THR A 120 -7.19 9.17 -22.87
C THR A 120 -5.65 9.13 -22.82
N THR A 121 -5.06 9.64 -21.73
CA THR A 121 -3.63 9.54 -21.45
C THR A 121 -3.38 8.87 -20.11
N PHE A 122 -2.19 8.32 -19.90
CA PHE A 122 -1.82 7.75 -18.60
C PHE A 122 -1.91 8.79 -17.47
N ALA A 123 -1.49 10.04 -17.74
CA ALA A 123 -1.61 11.14 -16.76
C ALA A 123 -3.06 11.39 -16.35
N ASN A 124 -3.99 11.39 -17.31
CA ASN A 124 -5.40 11.62 -17.05
C ASN A 124 -6.01 10.48 -16.21
N GLU A 125 -5.70 9.23 -16.54
CA GLU A 125 -6.22 8.08 -15.80
C GLU A 125 -5.67 8.05 -14.35
N ILE A 126 -4.39 8.31 -14.17
CA ILE A 126 -3.78 8.41 -12.82
C ILE A 126 -4.42 9.57 -12.05
N SER A 127 -4.63 10.72 -12.68
CA SER A 127 -5.29 11.87 -12.04
C SER A 127 -6.71 11.55 -11.58
N LYS A 128 -7.51 10.85 -12.39
CA LYS A 128 -8.86 10.41 -12.02
C LYS A 128 -8.86 9.46 -10.84
N ILE A 129 -7.90 8.53 -10.78
CA ILE A 129 -7.76 7.61 -9.65
C ILE A 129 -7.58 8.41 -8.35
N PHE A 130 -6.69 9.39 -8.32
CA PHE A 130 -6.40 10.15 -7.11
C PHE A 130 -7.46 11.20 -6.78
N ALA A 131 -8.09 11.81 -7.79
CA ALA A 131 -9.07 12.89 -7.58
C ALA A 131 -10.44 12.36 -7.14
N ILE A 132 -10.92 11.30 -7.78
CA ILE A 132 -12.30 10.82 -7.60
C ILE A 132 -12.39 9.30 -7.40
N SER A 133 -11.25 8.62 -7.24
CA SER A 133 -11.22 7.16 -7.08
C SER A 133 -11.93 6.40 -8.22
N ASP A 134 -11.70 6.82 -9.47
CA ASP A 134 -12.35 6.28 -10.66
C ASP A 134 -12.00 4.79 -10.89
N ASN A 135 -13.03 3.96 -11.06
CA ASN A 135 -12.87 2.52 -11.29
C ASN A 135 -12.45 2.24 -12.73
N GLU A 136 -13.02 2.94 -13.70
CA GLU A 136 -12.71 2.73 -15.12
C GLU A 136 -11.28 3.15 -15.45
N ALA A 137 -10.80 4.24 -14.84
CA ALA A 137 -9.41 4.64 -14.94
C ALA A 137 -8.46 3.57 -14.41
N ASN A 138 -8.79 2.97 -13.25
CA ASN A 138 -8.05 1.84 -12.71
C ASN A 138 -8.09 0.63 -13.65
N ASN A 139 -9.26 0.31 -14.22
CA ASN A 139 -9.42 -0.84 -15.11
C ASN A 139 -8.58 -0.67 -16.38
N ARG A 140 -8.52 0.52 -16.98
CA ARG A 140 -7.65 0.80 -18.14
C ARG A 140 -6.16 0.63 -17.81
N LEU A 141 -5.73 1.08 -16.62
CA LEU A 141 -4.34 0.82 -16.18
C LEU A 141 -4.10 -0.65 -15.85
N PHE A 142 -5.11 -1.38 -15.37
CA PHE A 142 -5.04 -2.83 -15.17
C PHE A 142 -4.84 -3.56 -16.50
N GLU A 143 -5.55 -3.17 -17.58
CA GLU A 143 -5.31 -3.70 -18.93
C GLU A 143 -3.88 -3.44 -19.41
N PHE A 144 -3.36 -2.24 -19.18
CA PHE A 144 -1.99 -1.88 -19.52
C PHE A 144 -0.97 -2.73 -18.79
N LEU A 145 -1.19 -3.05 -17.54
CA LEU A 145 -0.26 -3.78 -16.68
C LEU A 145 -0.34 -5.30 -16.85
N GLY A 146 -1.55 -5.84 -16.83
CA GLY A 146 -1.83 -7.26 -16.70
C GLY A 146 -1.77 -7.76 -15.25
N GLN A 147 -2.73 -8.60 -14.87
CA GLN A 147 -2.91 -9.11 -13.51
C GLN A 147 -1.66 -9.80 -12.95
N ASP A 148 -1.12 -10.76 -13.69
CA ASP A 148 0.03 -11.55 -13.21
C ASP A 148 1.25 -10.68 -13.02
N ARG A 149 1.44 -9.69 -13.89
CA ARG A 149 2.56 -8.76 -13.80
C ARG A 149 2.43 -7.79 -12.62
N ILE A 150 1.20 -7.31 -12.34
CA ILE A 150 0.91 -6.53 -11.13
C ILE A 150 1.35 -7.33 -9.90
N ASN A 151 0.84 -8.55 -9.74
CA ASN A 151 1.10 -9.36 -8.56
C ASN A 151 2.57 -9.78 -8.43
N GLN A 152 3.23 -10.09 -9.54
CA GLN A 152 4.67 -10.40 -9.53
C GLN A 152 5.50 -9.19 -9.07
N ARG A 153 5.23 -7.99 -9.61
CA ARG A 153 5.94 -6.77 -9.21
C ARG A 153 5.73 -6.42 -7.73
N LEU A 154 4.52 -6.60 -7.20
CA LEU A 154 4.25 -6.40 -5.78
C LEU A 154 5.06 -7.38 -4.92
N LYS A 155 5.10 -8.64 -5.30
CA LYS A 155 5.90 -9.67 -4.64
C LYS A 155 7.40 -9.34 -4.66
N ASP A 156 7.93 -8.94 -5.81
CA ASP A 156 9.35 -8.59 -5.99
C ASP A 156 9.76 -7.38 -5.12
N LYS A 157 8.81 -6.51 -4.81
CA LYS A 157 8.98 -5.37 -3.89
C LYS A 157 8.80 -5.74 -2.41
N GLY A 158 8.54 -7.01 -2.09
CA GLY A 158 8.27 -7.47 -0.72
C GLY A 158 6.89 -7.05 -0.19
N ILE A 159 5.97 -6.65 -1.06
CA ILE A 159 4.59 -6.32 -0.70
C ILE A 159 3.77 -7.62 -0.79
N ALA A 160 3.73 -8.36 0.31
CA ALA A 160 3.05 -9.65 0.41
C ALA A 160 2.54 -9.87 1.86
N PRO A 161 1.45 -10.63 2.06
CA PRO A 161 0.58 -11.21 1.05
C PRO A 161 -0.40 -10.15 0.51
N VAL A 162 -0.37 -9.91 -0.77
CA VAL A 162 -1.31 -9.03 -1.48
C VAL A 162 -1.66 -9.65 -2.81
N ARG A 163 -2.89 -9.44 -3.28
CA ARG A 163 -3.29 -9.84 -4.61
C ARG A 163 -4.32 -8.89 -5.20
N ILE A 164 -4.07 -8.46 -6.43
CA ILE A 164 -5.03 -7.78 -7.28
C ILE A 164 -5.45 -8.77 -8.35
N SER A 165 -6.72 -9.17 -8.37
CA SER A 165 -7.18 -10.33 -9.13
C SER A 165 -8.34 -10.04 -10.09
N HIS A 166 -8.81 -8.81 -10.14
CA HIS A 166 -9.96 -8.48 -10.99
C HIS A 166 -10.04 -6.96 -11.26
N ARG A 167 -10.79 -6.63 -12.30
CA ARG A 167 -11.23 -5.26 -12.58
C ARG A 167 -12.29 -4.84 -11.58
N LEU A 168 -12.55 -3.55 -11.47
CA LEU A 168 -13.46 -2.98 -10.49
C LEU A 168 -14.78 -2.58 -11.16
N SER A 169 -15.91 -3.01 -10.56
CA SER A 169 -17.27 -2.58 -10.91
C SER A 169 -17.60 -2.71 -12.42
N THR A 170 -17.26 -3.81 -13.03
CA THR A 170 -17.52 -4.11 -14.44
C THR A 170 -17.96 -5.55 -14.61
N GLU A 171 -18.75 -5.85 -15.67
CA GLU A 171 -19.25 -7.20 -15.95
C GLU A 171 -18.13 -8.20 -16.23
N ASN A 172 -17.05 -7.76 -16.88
CA ASN A 172 -15.88 -8.58 -17.18
C ASN A 172 -14.82 -8.59 -16.06
N ALA A 173 -15.22 -8.33 -14.82
CA ALA A 173 -14.31 -8.18 -13.69
C ALA A 173 -13.29 -9.32 -13.58
N TYR A 174 -13.75 -10.56 -13.72
CA TYR A 174 -12.95 -11.77 -13.49
C TYR A 174 -12.39 -12.41 -14.76
N GLU A 175 -12.50 -11.76 -15.90
CA GLU A 175 -11.88 -12.27 -17.14
C GLU A 175 -10.36 -12.25 -17.02
N VAL A 176 -9.76 -13.40 -17.29
CA VAL A 176 -8.30 -13.58 -17.17
C VAL A 176 -7.51 -12.98 -18.33
N THR A 177 -8.16 -12.72 -19.46
CA THR A 177 -7.52 -12.12 -20.64
C THR A 177 -7.61 -10.60 -20.57
N THR A 178 -6.48 -9.91 -20.75
CA THR A 178 -6.48 -8.45 -20.90
C THR A 178 -6.95 -8.05 -22.29
N ARG A 179 -7.61 -6.90 -22.37
CA ARG A 179 -7.94 -6.26 -23.64
C ARG A 179 -6.71 -5.54 -24.20
N PRO A 180 -6.48 -5.56 -25.51
CA PRO A 180 -5.40 -4.79 -26.13
C PRO A 180 -5.55 -3.29 -25.89
N LEU A 181 -4.42 -2.59 -25.78
CA LEU A 181 -4.40 -1.14 -25.87
C LEU A 181 -3.96 -0.73 -27.27
N ILE A 182 -4.67 0.25 -27.81
CA ILE A 182 -4.27 0.99 -28.99
C ILE A 182 -3.57 2.25 -28.50
N ILE A 183 -2.28 2.37 -28.84
CA ILE A 183 -1.38 3.40 -28.29
C ILE A 183 -0.91 4.27 -29.48
N TYR A 184 -1.06 5.57 -29.36
CA TYR A 184 -0.61 6.53 -30.36
C TYR A 184 0.81 6.98 -30.03
N LEU A 185 1.78 6.52 -30.78
CA LEU A 185 3.19 6.93 -30.60
C LEU A 185 3.48 8.33 -31.16
N ASN A 186 2.73 8.70 -32.20
CA ASN A 186 2.71 10.00 -32.84
C ASN A 186 1.47 10.07 -33.75
N ASP A 187 1.26 11.17 -34.45
CA ASP A 187 0.07 11.41 -35.29
C ASP A 187 -0.17 10.35 -36.38
N THR A 188 0.83 9.53 -36.69
CA THR A 188 0.78 8.57 -37.80
C THR A 188 1.08 7.13 -37.41
N THR A 189 1.62 6.91 -36.22
CA THR A 189 2.05 5.58 -35.75
C THR A 189 1.17 5.09 -34.62
N ILE A 190 0.57 3.93 -34.80
CA ILE A 190 -0.23 3.25 -33.77
C ILE A 190 0.47 1.96 -33.41
N ASN A 191 0.57 1.70 -32.11
CA ASN A 191 1.03 0.42 -31.57
C ASN A 191 -0.12 -0.29 -30.86
N TRP A 192 -0.26 -1.59 -31.11
CA TRP A 192 -1.26 -2.43 -30.47
C TRP A 192 -0.55 -3.30 -29.42
N SER A 193 -0.94 -3.20 -28.17
CA SER A 193 -0.51 -4.18 -27.19
C SER A 193 -1.16 -5.54 -27.50
N LYS A 194 -0.44 -6.61 -27.20
CA LYS A 194 -1.04 -7.95 -27.30
C LYS A 194 -1.82 -8.24 -26.04
N PRO A 195 -2.99 -8.91 -26.13
CA PRO A 195 -3.67 -9.41 -24.95
C PRO A 195 -2.75 -10.37 -24.19
N SER A 196 -2.78 -10.32 -22.88
CA SER A 196 -2.12 -11.29 -22.01
C SER A 196 -3.17 -12.18 -21.36
N ILE A 197 -2.87 -13.49 -21.30
CA ILE A 197 -3.68 -14.45 -20.54
C ILE A 197 -3.05 -14.57 -19.16
N ASN A 198 -3.80 -14.21 -18.14
CA ASN A 198 -3.37 -14.25 -16.76
C ASN A 198 -3.81 -15.56 -16.09
N THR A 199 -3.14 -15.89 -15.00
CA THR A 199 -3.51 -17.04 -14.17
C THR A 199 -4.82 -16.76 -13.44
N PRO A 200 -5.79 -17.69 -13.43
CA PRO A 200 -6.99 -17.55 -12.63
C PRO A 200 -6.64 -17.31 -11.16
N ALA A 201 -7.36 -16.39 -10.53
CA ALA A 201 -7.14 -16.08 -9.14
C ALA A 201 -7.48 -17.28 -8.24
N VAL A 202 -6.60 -17.59 -7.29
CA VAL A 202 -6.86 -18.57 -6.23
C VAL A 202 -6.98 -17.85 -4.89
N PRO A 203 -7.86 -18.30 -3.97
CA PRO A 203 -8.03 -17.69 -2.66
C PRO A 203 -6.71 -17.60 -1.88
N LEU A 204 -6.49 -16.48 -1.19
CA LEU A 204 -5.41 -16.36 -0.23
C LEU A 204 -5.82 -17.08 1.07
N ALA A 205 -4.92 -17.89 1.63
CA ALA A 205 -5.14 -18.57 2.90
C ALA A 205 -4.89 -17.62 4.08
N LEU A 206 -5.79 -16.64 4.25
CA LEU A 206 -5.73 -15.64 5.31
C LEU A 206 -6.87 -15.82 6.31
N ASN A 207 -6.62 -15.41 7.55
CA ASN A 207 -7.62 -15.35 8.62
C ASN A 207 -8.42 -14.05 8.54
N GLY A 208 -9.50 -13.95 9.32
CA GLY A 208 -10.25 -12.70 9.52
C GLY A 208 -11.64 -12.69 8.89
N ILE A 209 -12.30 -11.55 8.97
CA ILE A 209 -13.66 -11.36 8.49
C ILE A 209 -13.69 -11.35 6.97
N LYS A 210 -14.47 -12.28 6.42
CA LYS A 210 -14.71 -12.42 4.98
C LYS A 210 -16.12 -11.97 4.58
N LYS A 211 -16.77 -11.18 5.44
CA LYS A 211 -18.14 -10.72 5.23
C LYS A 211 -18.18 -9.21 5.20
N GLY A 212 -18.77 -8.64 4.14
CA GLY A 212 -19.19 -7.26 4.13
C GLY A 212 -20.50 -7.07 4.91
N THR A 213 -20.68 -5.87 5.44
CA THR A 213 -21.95 -5.47 6.05
C THR A 213 -22.91 -4.92 5.00
N ALA A 214 -24.20 -5.15 5.20
CA ALA A 214 -25.23 -4.43 4.45
C ALA A 214 -25.10 -2.93 4.72
N TYR A 215 -25.42 -2.09 3.74
CA TYR A 215 -25.49 -0.66 3.95
C TYR A 215 -26.85 -0.10 3.52
N TYR A 216 -27.23 0.99 4.16
CA TYR A 216 -28.52 1.63 4.01
C TYR A 216 -28.32 3.10 3.62
N GLU A 217 -29.18 3.57 2.72
CA GLU A 217 -29.36 4.99 2.42
C GLU A 217 -30.78 5.37 2.79
N GLU A 218 -30.96 6.44 3.55
CA GLU A 218 -32.26 6.93 4.00
C GLU A 218 -33.17 5.82 4.58
N ASN A 219 -32.60 4.90 5.35
CA ASN A 219 -33.25 3.72 5.93
C ASN A 219 -33.72 2.65 4.91
N ALA A 220 -33.38 2.77 3.65
CA ALA A 220 -33.58 1.73 2.66
C ALA A 220 -32.32 0.84 2.52
N LEU A 221 -32.51 -0.48 2.48
CA LEU A 221 -31.42 -1.40 2.21
C LEU A 221 -30.97 -1.22 0.76
N VAL A 222 -29.74 -0.72 0.56
CA VAL A 222 -29.15 -0.53 -0.77
C VAL A 222 -28.37 -1.76 -1.19
N LYS A 223 -27.70 -2.45 -0.23
CA LYS A 223 -26.92 -3.65 -0.51
C LYS A 223 -27.00 -4.62 0.66
N GLU A 224 -27.28 -5.87 0.35
CA GLU A 224 -27.24 -6.94 1.34
C GLU A 224 -25.80 -7.24 1.80
N ALA A 225 -25.69 -7.87 2.97
CA ALA A 225 -24.42 -8.38 3.44
C ALA A 225 -23.85 -9.40 2.44
N PHE A 226 -22.56 -9.35 2.19
CA PHE A 226 -21.89 -10.20 1.21
C PHE A 226 -20.62 -10.81 1.79
N ASN A 227 -20.23 -11.95 1.23
CA ASN A 227 -18.98 -12.60 1.56
C ASN A 227 -17.89 -12.10 0.61
N PHE A 228 -16.75 -11.68 1.16
CA PHE A 228 -15.52 -11.51 0.40
C PHE A 228 -14.79 -12.86 0.37
N SER A 229 -15.20 -13.76 -0.52
CA SER A 229 -14.39 -14.93 -0.82
C SER A 229 -13.42 -14.54 -1.93
N LEU A 230 -12.16 -14.44 -1.60
CA LEU A 230 -11.08 -14.34 -2.57
C LEU A 230 -10.45 -15.71 -2.78
#